data_4846d2d9217bafb23464c554c24b1bb2
#
_entry.id   4846d2d9217bafb23464c554c24b1bb2
#
_cell.length_a   1.000
_cell.length_b   1.000
_cell.length_c   1.000
_cell.angle_alpha   90.00
_cell.angle_beta   90.00
_cell.angle_gamma   90.00
#
_symmetry.space_group_name_H-M   'P 1'
#
loop_
_entity.id
_entity.type
_entity.pdbx_description
1 polymer ?
#
loop_
_entity_poly.entity_id
_entity_poly.type
_entity_poly.pdbx_seq_one_letter_code
_entity_poly.pdbx_strand_id
1 'polypeptide(L)'
;MSLASVRRCSPTSQARDFFFPRPEGPYTPLKVHLTFEQQLALLKERGLEIESDTRCKAALQRLGYYRLVGYWYPLRKPRTDGVLGRLDEFQQGASFDAIERLYEFDKQLRLLVLDAIERIEVAVRVDVAYLLGKRHRFAHERPECLDANFTGQSTGKGRTRFTVWSEKLALSVANARDDFVAHHRHKYGGRMPIWVVIEVWDFGLLSKLFSGLQFKDQRKIAQRYGLPDGQYLASWLRALNFSRNVAAHHSRLWNRNVPEVPKIPPKSTHPVLHHLHENPQRLRRIYGVLCLMRHLLRTIAPECDWHERLKMLSGTFPSNELLTLGAAGFPLDWEKAQLWT
;
A
#
# COMPACT_ATOMS: atom_id res chain seq x y z
N MET A 1 -2.03 -34.30 -57.91
CA MET A 1 -1.72 -34.98 -56.65
C MET A 1 -0.37 -34.50 -56.18
N SER A 2 -0.32 -33.59 -55.25
CA SER A 2 0.91 -33.17 -54.58
C SER A 2 0.56 -32.74 -53.15
N LEU A 3 1.15 -33.43 -52.20
CA LEU A 3 0.94 -33.25 -50.76
C LEU A 3 1.67 -32.01 -50.29
N ALA A 4 0.94 -31.04 -49.77
CA ALA A 4 1.47 -29.86 -49.14
C ALA A 4 2.11 -30.23 -47.78
N SER A 5 3.42 -29.97 -47.63
CA SER A 5 4.16 -30.11 -46.39
C SER A 5 3.76 -29.08 -45.35
N VAL A 6 3.19 -29.53 -44.26
CA VAL A 6 2.96 -28.70 -43.05
C VAL A 6 4.32 -28.44 -42.41
N ARG A 7 4.83 -27.21 -42.52
CA ARG A 7 6.00 -26.76 -41.77
C ARG A 7 5.60 -26.58 -40.29
N ARG A 8 6.18 -27.41 -39.42
CA ARG A 8 6.16 -27.18 -37.97
C ARG A 8 6.96 -25.93 -37.66
N CYS A 9 6.29 -24.89 -37.15
CA CYS A 9 6.96 -23.78 -36.49
C CYS A 9 7.59 -24.27 -35.18
N SER A 10 8.91 -24.28 -35.15
CA SER A 10 9.67 -24.45 -33.91
C SER A 10 9.49 -23.18 -33.06
N PRO A 11 9.18 -23.25 -31.75
CA PRO A 11 9.15 -22.08 -30.92
C PRO A 11 10.59 -21.62 -30.68
N THR A 12 10.93 -20.44 -31.23
CA THR A 12 12.16 -19.71 -30.85
C THR A 12 12.04 -19.28 -29.40
N SER A 13 12.73 -20.01 -28.52
CA SER A 13 12.89 -19.66 -27.12
C SER A 13 13.76 -18.42 -26.99
N GLN A 14 13.14 -17.30 -26.73
CA GLN A 14 13.74 -16.18 -26.02
C GLN A 14 12.76 -15.69 -24.93
N ALA A 15 12.32 -16.58 -24.06
CA ALA A 15 11.93 -16.22 -22.73
C ALA A 15 13.22 -15.77 -22.03
N ARG A 16 13.38 -14.45 -21.80
CA ARG A 16 14.42 -13.93 -20.91
C ARG A 16 14.09 -14.46 -19.52
N ASP A 17 14.78 -15.53 -19.12
CA ASP A 17 14.81 -16.00 -17.75
C ASP A 17 15.22 -14.81 -16.87
N PHE A 18 14.29 -14.27 -16.11
CA PHE A 18 14.62 -13.41 -14.98
C PHE A 18 15.29 -14.31 -13.94
N PHE A 19 16.58 -14.51 -14.10
CA PHE A 19 17.41 -15.22 -13.13
C PHE A 19 17.53 -14.36 -11.87
N PHE A 20 16.78 -14.71 -10.85
CA PHE A 20 17.23 -14.43 -9.50
C PHE A 20 18.50 -15.26 -9.28
N PRO A 21 19.63 -14.68 -8.82
CA PRO A 21 20.81 -15.46 -8.52
C PRO A 21 20.43 -16.57 -7.55
N ARG A 22 20.67 -17.82 -7.92
CA ARG A 22 20.39 -18.96 -7.06
C ARG A 22 21.40 -18.93 -5.92
N PRO A 23 20.98 -18.91 -4.63
CA PRO A 23 21.92 -19.07 -3.55
C PRO A 23 22.63 -20.43 -3.68
N GLU A 24 23.94 -20.47 -3.49
CA GLU A 24 24.72 -21.70 -3.46
C GLU A 24 24.39 -22.49 -2.20
N GLY A 25 23.80 -23.69 -2.34
CA GLY A 25 23.49 -24.57 -1.21
C GLY A 25 22.48 -25.68 -1.59
N PRO A 26 22.33 -26.71 -0.74
CA PRO A 26 21.35 -27.77 -0.99
C PRO A 26 19.93 -27.18 -0.90
N TYR A 27 19.22 -27.27 -2.02
CA TYR A 27 17.82 -26.80 -2.10
C TYR A 27 16.89 -27.80 -1.41
N THR A 28 16.01 -27.28 -0.55
CA THR A 28 14.82 -28.02 -0.17
C THR A 28 13.97 -28.27 -1.42
N PRO A 29 13.52 -29.50 -1.68
CA PRO A 29 12.67 -29.79 -2.84
C PRO A 29 11.45 -28.87 -2.88
N LEU A 30 11.08 -28.40 -4.07
CA LEU A 30 9.87 -27.61 -4.25
C LEU A 30 8.66 -28.41 -3.76
N LYS A 31 7.72 -27.70 -3.10
CA LYS A 31 6.48 -28.33 -2.63
C LYS A 31 5.68 -28.86 -3.81
N VAL A 32 5.18 -30.08 -3.67
CA VAL A 32 4.29 -30.69 -4.67
C VAL A 32 2.91 -30.07 -4.61
N HIS A 33 2.17 -30.17 -5.72
CA HIS A 33 0.77 -29.76 -5.76
C HIS A 33 -0.05 -30.65 -4.82
N LEU A 34 -0.94 -30.05 -4.03
CA LEU A 34 -1.90 -30.72 -3.15
C LEU A 34 -3.32 -30.38 -3.58
N THR A 35 -4.21 -31.37 -3.64
CA THR A 35 -5.65 -31.13 -3.80
C THR A 35 -6.21 -30.38 -2.58
N PHE A 36 -7.42 -29.83 -2.69
CA PHE A 36 -8.03 -29.13 -1.55
C PHE A 36 -8.32 -30.06 -0.37
N GLU A 37 -8.61 -31.34 -0.63
CA GLU A 37 -8.75 -32.39 0.38
C GLU A 37 -7.43 -32.63 1.12
N GLN A 38 -6.34 -32.74 0.38
CA GLN A 38 -5.00 -32.92 0.94
C GLN A 38 -4.52 -31.68 1.71
N GLN A 39 -4.86 -30.47 1.23
CA GLN A 39 -4.58 -29.22 1.95
C GLN A 39 -5.34 -29.16 3.28
N LEU A 40 -6.62 -29.55 3.30
CA LEU A 40 -7.43 -29.64 4.49
C LEU A 40 -6.86 -30.64 5.50
N ALA A 41 -6.52 -31.85 5.02
CA ALA A 41 -5.91 -32.89 5.86
C ALA A 41 -4.60 -32.41 6.49
N LEU A 42 -3.73 -31.76 5.69
CA LEU A 42 -2.47 -31.18 6.16
C LEU A 42 -2.67 -30.11 7.25
N LEU A 43 -3.70 -29.27 7.14
CA LEU A 43 -4.01 -28.26 8.16
C LEU A 43 -4.41 -28.90 9.48
N LYS A 44 -5.25 -29.95 9.44
CA LYS A 44 -5.63 -30.75 10.61
C LYS A 44 -4.45 -31.48 11.25
N GLU A 45 -3.60 -32.11 10.43
CA GLU A 45 -2.36 -32.76 10.87
C GLU A 45 -1.44 -31.81 11.63
N ARG A 46 -1.38 -30.55 11.19
CA ARG A 46 -0.61 -29.49 11.85
C ARG A 46 -1.27 -28.90 13.09
N GLY A 47 -2.42 -29.39 13.48
CA GLY A 47 -3.12 -29.00 14.70
C GLY A 47 -4.01 -27.76 14.56
N LEU A 48 -4.44 -27.39 13.35
CA LEU A 48 -5.46 -26.34 13.17
C LEU A 48 -6.84 -26.89 13.54
N GLU A 49 -7.53 -26.21 14.44
CA GLU A 49 -8.92 -26.53 14.79
C GLU A 49 -9.86 -26.13 13.63
N ILE A 50 -10.60 -27.10 13.09
CA ILE A 50 -11.50 -26.91 11.95
C ILE A 50 -12.87 -27.48 12.32
N GLU A 51 -13.84 -26.60 12.58
CA GLU A 51 -15.22 -26.97 12.95
C GLU A 51 -16.01 -27.55 11.77
N SER A 52 -15.72 -27.04 10.53
CA SER A 52 -16.41 -27.45 9.32
C SER A 52 -15.45 -27.65 8.15
N ASP A 53 -15.27 -28.91 7.77
CA ASP A 53 -14.45 -29.30 6.61
C ASP A 53 -14.95 -28.67 5.31
N THR A 54 -16.27 -28.66 5.13
CA THR A 54 -16.90 -28.06 3.95
C THR A 54 -16.61 -26.57 3.83
N ARG A 55 -16.70 -25.82 4.94
CA ARG A 55 -16.42 -24.39 4.99
C ARG A 55 -14.94 -24.10 4.76
N CYS A 56 -14.04 -24.85 5.39
CA CYS A 56 -12.60 -24.71 5.19
C CYS A 56 -12.20 -25.00 3.75
N LYS A 57 -12.68 -26.11 3.16
CA LYS A 57 -12.45 -26.47 1.78
C LYS A 57 -12.96 -25.41 0.80
N ALA A 58 -14.16 -24.87 1.00
CA ALA A 58 -14.71 -23.80 0.19
C ALA A 58 -13.86 -22.53 0.26
N ALA A 59 -13.31 -22.20 1.44
CA ALA A 59 -12.39 -21.07 1.57
C ALA A 59 -11.03 -21.33 0.88
N LEU A 60 -10.48 -22.55 0.96
CA LEU A 60 -9.28 -22.92 0.22
C LEU A 60 -9.49 -22.79 -1.30
N GLN A 61 -10.65 -23.19 -1.82
CA GLN A 61 -11.03 -23.04 -3.23
C GLN A 61 -11.16 -21.58 -3.66
N ARG A 62 -11.79 -20.74 -2.82
CA ARG A 62 -12.07 -19.33 -3.13
C ARG A 62 -10.87 -18.42 -2.95
N LEU A 63 -10.08 -18.63 -1.90
CA LEU A 63 -9.01 -17.72 -1.48
C LEU A 63 -7.61 -18.24 -1.80
N GLY A 64 -7.46 -19.55 -1.83
CA GLY A 64 -6.19 -20.24 -2.05
C GLY A 64 -5.34 -20.38 -0.77
N TYR A 65 -4.66 -21.51 -0.67
CA TYR A 65 -3.81 -21.87 0.47
C TYR A 65 -2.76 -20.79 0.79
N TYR A 66 -2.00 -20.34 -0.20
CA TYR A 66 -0.90 -19.40 0.01
C TYR A 66 -1.35 -18.01 0.45
N ARG A 67 -2.53 -17.57 0.03
CA ARG A 67 -3.13 -16.32 0.55
C ARG A 67 -3.46 -16.45 2.02
N LEU A 68 -4.06 -17.56 2.42
CA LEU A 68 -4.43 -17.83 3.81
C LEU A 68 -3.21 -18.04 4.72
N VAL A 69 -2.07 -18.53 4.20
CA VAL A 69 -0.81 -18.60 4.96
C VAL A 69 -0.50 -17.27 5.65
N GLY A 70 -0.73 -16.15 4.98
CA GLY A 70 -0.48 -14.83 5.55
C GLY A 70 -1.29 -14.54 6.83
N TYR A 71 -2.47 -15.14 6.97
CA TYR A 71 -3.38 -14.91 8.10
C TYR A 71 -3.17 -15.91 9.21
N TRP A 72 -2.83 -17.16 8.92
CA TRP A 72 -2.57 -18.15 9.96
C TRP A 72 -1.10 -18.20 10.42
N TYR A 73 -0.16 -17.56 9.73
CA TYR A 73 1.25 -17.56 10.13
C TYR A 73 1.46 -17.10 11.60
N PRO A 74 0.78 -16.07 12.12
CA PRO A 74 0.86 -15.68 13.52
C PRO A 74 0.38 -16.75 14.51
N LEU A 75 -0.50 -17.67 14.06
CA LEU A 75 -1.08 -18.74 14.88
C LEU A 75 -0.19 -20.00 14.96
N ARG A 76 0.88 -20.06 14.18
CA ARG A 76 1.85 -21.17 14.23
C ARG A 76 2.72 -21.06 15.46
N LYS A 77 3.25 -22.20 15.92
CA LYS A 77 4.20 -22.26 17.06
C LYS A 77 5.46 -21.44 16.76
N PRO A 78 5.94 -20.62 17.71
CA PRO A 78 7.23 -19.96 17.57
C PRO A 78 8.36 -20.99 17.53
N ARG A 79 9.44 -20.68 16.81
CA ARG A 79 10.68 -21.48 16.88
C ARG A 79 11.47 -21.11 18.11
N THR A 80 12.08 -22.11 18.75
CA THR A 80 12.93 -21.95 19.93
C THR A 80 14.39 -22.28 19.66
N ASP A 81 14.72 -22.69 18.43
CA ASP A 81 16.03 -23.14 17.97
C ASP A 81 16.93 -22.02 17.40
N GLY A 82 16.55 -20.74 17.59
CA GLY A 82 17.30 -19.58 17.09
C GLY A 82 17.15 -19.33 15.59
N VAL A 83 16.43 -20.18 14.85
CA VAL A 83 16.16 -19.98 13.43
C VAL A 83 14.99 -19.03 13.24
N LEU A 84 15.11 -18.06 12.33
CA LEU A 84 14.04 -17.13 12.03
C LEU A 84 12.80 -17.84 11.46
N GLY A 85 11.63 -17.44 11.95
CA GLY A 85 10.35 -17.94 11.46
C GLY A 85 9.53 -18.66 12.53
N ARG A 86 8.54 -19.44 12.06
CA ARG A 86 7.66 -20.27 12.90
C ARG A 86 7.68 -21.71 12.40
N LEU A 87 7.35 -22.63 13.27
CA LEU A 87 7.13 -24.03 12.91
C LEU A 87 5.93 -24.17 11.98
N ASP A 88 5.75 -25.35 11.40
CA ASP A 88 4.59 -25.62 10.55
C ASP A 88 3.34 -25.96 11.38
N GLU A 89 3.50 -26.40 12.64
CA GLU A 89 2.42 -26.73 13.57
C GLU A 89 1.77 -25.46 14.12
N PHE A 90 0.47 -25.58 14.42
CA PHE A 90 -0.31 -24.53 15.05
C PHE A 90 -0.21 -24.55 16.57
N GLN A 91 -0.39 -23.38 17.18
CA GLN A 91 -0.54 -23.23 18.64
C GLN A 91 -1.92 -23.76 19.06
N GLN A 92 -2.03 -24.19 20.32
CA GLN A 92 -3.33 -24.56 20.90
C GLN A 92 -4.31 -23.38 20.80
N GLY A 93 -5.56 -23.64 20.46
CA GLY A 93 -6.60 -22.62 20.24
C GLY A 93 -6.50 -21.89 18.90
N ALA A 94 -5.61 -22.33 17.99
CA ALA A 94 -5.59 -21.83 16.63
C ALA A 94 -6.74 -22.43 15.83
N SER A 95 -7.73 -21.62 15.43
CA SER A 95 -8.91 -22.09 14.73
C SER A 95 -9.03 -21.49 13.32
N PHE A 96 -9.65 -22.25 12.40
CA PHE A 96 -9.92 -21.78 11.05
C PHE A 96 -10.96 -20.65 11.04
N ASP A 97 -11.91 -20.66 11.95
CA ASP A 97 -12.89 -19.59 12.11
C ASP A 97 -12.24 -18.23 12.42
N ALA A 98 -11.26 -18.21 13.33
CA ALA A 98 -10.51 -16.99 13.63
C ALA A 98 -9.72 -16.49 12.40
N ILE A 99 -9.17 -17.39 11.59
CA ILE A 99 -8.46 -17.05 10.34
C ILE A 99 -9.41 -16.44 9.32
N GLU A 100 -10.59 -17.00 9.14
CA GLU A 100 -11.58 -16.51 8.16
C GLU A 100 -12.11 -15.13 8.58
N ARG A 101 -12.41 -14.94 9.86
CA ARG A 101 -12.81 -13.63 10.42
C ARG A 101 -11.67 -12.59 10.28
N LEU A 102 -10.43 -12.99 10.52
CA LEU A 102 -9.27 -12.11 10.33
C LEU A 102 -9.08 -11.71 8.86
N TYR A 103 -9.31 -12.64 7.93
CA TYR A 103 -9.27 -12.34 6.49
C TYR A 103 -10.35 -11.32 6.11
N GLU A 104 -11.58 -11.49 6.60
CA GLU A 104 -12.68 -10.58 6.31
C GLU A 104 -12.44 -9.20 6.95
N PHE A 105 -11.98 -9.15 8.21
CA PHE A 105 -11.53 -7.91 8.85
C PHE A 105 -10.50 -7.18 7.99
N ASP A 106 -9.44 -7.85 7.55
CA ASP A 106 -8.38 -7.25 6.76
C ASP A 106 -8.86 -6.79 5.37
N LYS A 107 -9.86 -7.49 4.79
CA LYS A 107 -10.51 -7.06 3.55
C LYS A 107 -11.28 -5.75 3.77
N GLN A 108 -12.06 -5.63 4.82
CA GLN A 108 -12.78 -4.39 5.14
C GLN A 108 -11.81 -3.26 5.49
N LEU A 109 -10.71 -3.56 6.19
CA LEU A 109 -9.65 -2.59 6.48
C LEU A 109 -9.03 -2.05 5.20
N ARG A 110 -8.74 -2.90 4.20
CA ARG A 110 -8.23 -2.44 2.90
C ARG A 110 -9.19 -1.50 2.18
N LEU A 111 -10.49 -1.81 2.19
CA LEU A 111 -11.52 -0.96 1.59
C LEU A 111 -11.60 0.40 2.29
N LEU A 112 -11.57 0.40 3.62
CA LEU A 112 -11.59 1.63 4.41
C LEU A 112 -10.34 2.49 4.18
N VAL A 113 -9.17 1.86 4.03
CA VAL A 113 -7.91 2.54 3.68
C VAL A 113 -7.99 3.15 2.28
N LEU A 114 -8.56 2.45 1.31
CA LEU A 114 -8.72 2.97 -0.06
C LEU A 114 -9.69 4.17 -0.11
N ASP A 115 -10.80 4.14 0.64
CA ASP A 115 -11.74 5.25 0.75
C ASP A 115 -11.06 6.52 1.30
N ALA A 116 -10.26 6.40 2.37
CA ALA A 116 -9.50 7.52 2.90
C ALA A 116 -8.48 8.07 1.91
N ILE A 117 -7.74 7.16 1.26
CA ILE A 117 -6.66 7.54 0.33
C ILE A 117 -7.21 8.22 -0.92
N GLU A 118 -8.35 7.79 -1.45
CA GLU A 118 -9.01 8.45 -2.58
C GLU A 118 -9.25 9.93 -2.27
N ARG A 119 -9.87 10.26 -1.13
CA ARG A 119 -10.13 11.64 -0.72
C ARG A 119 -8.85 12.45 -0.55
N ILE A 120 -7.83 11.85 0.06
CA ILE A 120 -6.52 12.50 0.27
C ILE A 120 -5.81 12.73 -1.06
N GLU A 121 -5.82 11.75 -1.95
CA GLU A 121 -5.20 11.82 -3.28
C GLU A 121 -5.80 12.95 -4.09
N VAL A 122 -7.13 13.02 -4.19
CA VAL A 122 -7.85 14.06 -4.92
C VAL A 122 -7.55 15.45 -4.34
N ALA A 123 -7.61 15.62 -3.02
CA ALA A 123 -7.34 16.91 -2.39
C ALA A 123 -5.90 17.40 -2.64
N VAL A 124 -4.91 16.50 -2.52
CA VAL A 124 -3.50 16.87 -2.77
C VAL A 124 -3.24 17.15 -4.25
N ARG A 125 -3.89 16.42 -5.18
CA ARG A 125 -3.83 16.75 -6.62
C ARG A 125 -4.31 18.17 -6.89
N VAL A 126 -5.46 18.54 -6.34
CA VAL A 126 -6.02 19.89 -6.49
C VAL A 126 -5.05 20.95 -5.97
N ASP A 127 -4.46 20.74 -4.79
CA ASP A 127 -3.51 21.70 -4.20
C ASP A 127 -2.26 21.88 -5.05
N VAL A 128 -1.67 20.77 -5.53
CA VAL A 128 -0.49 20.78 -6.38
C VAL A 128 -0.80 21.46 -7.72
N ALA A 129 -1.91 21.07 -8.37
CA ALA A 129 -2.31 21.64 -9.66
C ALA A 129 -2.57 23.13 -9.54
N TYR A 130 -3.30 23.56 -8.51
CA TYR A 130 -3.62 24.97 -8.29
C TYR A 130 -2.38 25.81 -8.02
N LEU A 131 -1.48 25.32 -7.14
CA LEU A 131 -0.27 26.07 -6.80
C LEU A 131 0.69 26.20 -7.98
N LEU A 132 0.98 25.11 -8.68
CA LEU A 132 1.89 25.12 -9.82
C LEU A 132 1.25 25.78 -11.05
N GLY A 133 -0.05 25.59 -11.27
CA GLY A 133 -0.79 26.19 -12.37
C GLY A 133 -0.79 27.73 -12.36
N LYS A 134 -0.79 28.34 -11.16
CA LYS A 134 -0.60 29.80 -11.01
C LYS A 134 0.73 30.30 -11.54
N ARG A 135 1.78 29.47 -11.46
CA ARG A 135 3.12 29.84 -11.94
C ARG A 135 3.24 29.68 -13.45
N HIS A 136 2.83 28.50 -13.95
CA HIS A 136 2.79 28.22 -15.37
C HIS A 136 1.89 27.00 -15.65
N ARG A 137 1.11 27.04 -16.73
CA ARG A 137 0.20 25.92 -17.11
C ARG A 137 0.91 24.57 -17.28
N PHE A 138 2.20 24.59 -17.66
CA PHE A 138 3.04 23.40 -17.81
C PHE A 138 4.17 23.36 -16.76
N ALA A 139 3.91 23.83 -15.54
CA ALA A 139 4.94 23.90 -14.48
C ALA A 139 5.53 22.52 -14.12
N HIS A 140 4.78 21.45 -14.30
CA HIS A 140 5.21 20.07 -14.08
C HIS A 140 6.27 19.58 -15.09
N GLU A 141 6.38 20.24 -16.27
CA GLU A 141 7.39 19.97 -17.31
C GLU A 141 8.62 20.88 -17.19
N ARG A 142 8.61 21.87 -16.29
CA ARG A 142 9.60 22.92 -16.21
C ARG A 142 10.50 22.76 -14.98
N PRO A 143 11.81 22.43 -15.20
CA PRO A 143 12.75 22.26 -14.09
C PRO A 143 12.83 23.48 -13.15
N GLU A 144 12.72 24.69 -13.68
CA GLU A 144 12.77 25.95 -12.92
C GLU A 144 11.55 26.14 -11.99
N CYS A 145 10.47 25.41 -12.19
CA CYS A 145 9.29 25.41 -11.32
C CYS A 145 9.43 24.43 -10.14
N LEU A 146 10.44 23.58 -10.13
CA LEU A 146 10.64 22.49 -9.21
C LEU A 146 11.91 22.68 -8.37
N ASP A 147 12.17 21.77 -7.42
CA ASP A 147 13.37 21.79 -6.61
C ASP A 147 14.60 21.37 -7.40
N ALA A 148 15.73 22.09 -7.20
CA ALA A 148 16.98 21.85 -7.94
C ALA A 148 17.57 20.45 -7.69
N ASN A 149 17.39 19.88 -6.48
CA ASN A 149 17.84 18.51 -6.20
C ASN A 149 16.98 17.45 -6.91
N PHE A 150 15.72 17.75 -7.17
CA PHE A 150 14.84 16.87 -7.94
C PHE A 150 15.20 16.87 -9.42
N THR A 151 15.55 18.04 -9.96
CA THR A 151 15.77 18.25 -11.39
C THR A 151 17.23 18.07 -11.82
N GLY A 152 18.19 18.33 -10.93
CA GLY A 152 19.63 18.34 -11.23
C GLY A 152 20.42 17.17 -10.66
N GLN A 153 19.97 16.56 -9.55
CA GLN A 153 20.76 15.49 -8.90
C GLN A 153 20.62 14.15 -9.63
N SER A 154 21.75 13.59 -10.09
CA SER A 154 21.79 12.27 -10.73
C SER A 154 21.46 11.13 -9.76
N THR A 155 20.67 10.17 -10.22
CA THR A 155 20.32 8.93 -9.48
C THR A 155 21.30 7.77 -9.73
N GLY A 156 22.53 8.08 -10.20
CA GLY A 156 23.60 7.10 -10.40
C GLY A 156 23.73 6.52 -11.82
N LYS A 157 22.79 6.71 -12.73
CA LYS A 157 22.87 6.29 -14.15
C LYS A 157 22.81 7.49 -15.12
N GLY A 158 23.30 8.65 -14.70
CA GLY A 158 23.22 9.89 -15.50
C GLY A 158 21.79 10.46 -15.64
N ARG A 159 20.81 9.90 -14.93
CA ARG A 159 19.40 10.31 -14.98
C ARG A 159 19.02 11.03 -13.69
N THR A 160 18.26 12.12 -13.80
CA THR A 160 17.72 12.83 -12.64
C THR A 160 16.42 12.16 -12.13
N ARG A 161 16.01 12.48 -10.88
CA ARG A 161 14.69 12.07 -10.38
C ARG A 161 13.56 12.62 -11.25
N PHE A 162 13.72 13.83 -11.76
CA PHE A 162 12.78 14.47 -12.67
C PHE A 162 12.66 13.70 -14.00
N THR A 163 13.78 13.31 -14.62
CA THR A 163 13.76 12.52 -15.87
C THR A 163 12.99 11.21 -15.67
N VAL A 164 13.30 10.46 -14.60
CA VAL A 164 12.60 9.20 -14.29
C VAL A 164 11.10 9.41 -14.05
N TRP A 165 10.74 10.50 -13.36
CA TRP A 165 9.35 10.88 -13.11
C TRP A 165 8.63 11.24 -14.42
N SER A 166 9.24 12.08 -15.27
CA SER A 166 8.68 12.54 -16.55
C SER A 166 8.44 11.38 -17.52
N GLU A 167 9.36 10.43 -17.60
CA GLU A 167 9.19 9.22 -18.43
C GLU A 167 8.01 8.37 -17.95
N LYS A 168 7.86 8.20 -16.63
CA LYS A 168 6.71 7.48 -16.07
C LYS A 168 5.40 8.22 -16.37
N LEU A 169 5.38 9.55 -16.26
CA LEU A 169 4.23 10.38 -16.64
C LEU A 169 3.89 10.19 -18.12
N ALA A 170 4.89 10.27 -19.01
CA ALA A 170 4.68 10.08 -20.44
C ALA A 170 4.03 8.73 -20.76
N LEU A 171 4.48 7.65 -20.09
CA LEU A 171 3.87 6.31 -20.21
C LEU A 171 2.42 6.30 -19.70
N SER A 172 2.15 6.94 -18.55
CA SER A 172 0.79 7.02 -18.00
C SER A 172 -0.14 7.75 -18.97
N VAL A 173 0.29 8.89 -19.53
CA VAL A 173 -0.46 9.65 -20.53
C VAL A 173 -0.66 8.84 -21.80
N ALA A 174 0.37 8.14 -22.30
CA ALA A 174 0.27 7.33 -23.52
C ALA A 174 -0.77 6.20 -23.38
N ASN A 175 -0.85 5.60 -22.19
CA ASN A 175 -1.75 4.49 -21.88
C ASN A 175 -3.15 4.93 -21.44
N ALA A 176 -3.35 6.21 -21.13
CA ALA A 176 -4.63 6.73 -20.69
C ALA A 176 -5.67 6.68 -21.83
N ARG A 177 -6.86 6.15 -21.50
CA ARG A 177 -8.00 5.99 -22.42
C ARG A 177 -9.18 6.87 -22.07
N ASP A 178 -8.98 7.81 -21.14
CA ASP A 178 -10.01 8.71 -20.66
C ASP A 178 -10.45 9.69 -21.75
N ASP A 179 -11.74 10.01 -21.80
CA ASP A 179 -12.33 10.86 -22.83
C ASP A 179 -11.71 12.25 -22.87
N PHE A 180 -11.36 12.82 -21.71
CA PHE A 180 -10.70 14.13 -21.65
C PHE A 180 -9.28 14.08 -22.24
N VAL A 181 -8.56 12.97 -22.13
CA VAL A 181 -7.24 12.78 -22.76
C VAL A 181 -7.39 12.70 -24.27
N ALA A 182 -8.36 11.93 -24.76
CA ALA A 182 -8.68 11.85 -26.19
C ALA A 182 -9.08 13.23 -26.74
N HIS A 183 -9.92 13.98 -26.02
CA HIS A 183 -10.29 15.35 -26.37
C HIS A 183 -9.07 16.28 -26.48
N HIS A 184 -8.14 16.24 -25.51
CA HIS A 184 -6.94 17.08 -25.55
C HIS A 184 -5.99 16.69 -26.68
N ARG A 185 -5.87 15.40 -27.01
CA ARG A 185 -5.10 14.93 -28.18
C ARG A 185 -5.66 15.49 -29.46
N HIS A 186 -6.99 15.44 -29.63
CA HIS A 186 -7.65 15.90 -30.85
C HIS A 186 -7.62 17.43 -30.97
N LYS A 187 -8.01 18.14 -29.89
CA LYS A 187 -8.25 19.60 -29.96
C LYS A 187 -6.98 20.43 -29.73
N TYR A 188 -6.03 19.96 -28.91
CA TYR A 188 -4.87 20.74 -28.45
C TYR A 188 -3.52 20.08 -28.75
N GLY A 189 -3.48 19.10 -29.65
CA GLY A 189 -2.23 18.40 -30.01
C GLY A 189 -1.63 17.56 -28.91
N GLY A 190 -2.44 17.15 -27.92
CA GLY A 190 -2.04 16.21 -26.85
C GLY A 190 -1.31 16.81 -25.66
N ARG A 191 -0.88 18.08 -25.72
CA ARG A 191 -0.23 18.73 -24.58
C ARG A 191 -1.27 19.19 -23.56
N MET A 192 -1.13 18.76 -22.30
CA MET A 192 -2.13 19.01 -21.26
C MET A 192 -1.57 19.93 -20.17
N PRO A 193 -2.30 20.98 -19.77
CA PRO A 193 -1.97 21.77 -18.58
C PRO A 193 -1.95 20.90 -17.33
N ILE A 194 -1.23 21.34 -16.27
CA ILE A 194 -1.07 20.55 -15.05
C ILE A 194 -2.40 20.14 -14.41
N TRP A 195 -3.41 21.03 -14.40
CA TRP A 195 -4.74 20.75 -13.83
C TRP A 195 -5.58 19.76 -14.64
N VAL A 196 -5.10 19.34 -15.81
CA VAL A 196 -5.68 18.28 -16.63
C VAL A 196 -4.85 17.01 -16.52
N VAL A 197 -3.53 17.11 -16.77
CA VAL A 197 -2.68 15.91 -16.79
C VAL A 197 -2.54 15.26 -15.42
N ILE A 198 -2.78 16.00 -14.33
CA ILE A 198 -2.71 15.46 -12.97
C ILE A 198 -3.77 14.38 -12.72
N GLU A 199 -4.87 14.37 -13.47
CA GLU A 199 -5.91 13.35 -13.34
C GLU A 199 -5.46 11.96 -13.82
N VAL A 200 -4.48 11.86 -14.72
CA VAL A 200 -3.90 10.57 -15.13
C VAL A 200 -2.77 10.07 -14.22
N TRP A 201 -2.41 10.83 -13.17
CA TRP A 201 -1.33 10.43 -12.27
C TRP A 201 -1.79 9.32 -11.32
N ASP A 202 -0.95 8.32 -11.12
CA ASP A 202 -1.08 7.45 -9.95
C ASP A 202 -0.60 8.17 -8.69
N PHE A 203 -0.98 7.65 -7.51
CA PHE A 203 -0.55 8.23 -6.23
C PHE A 203 0.98 8.27 -6.07
N GLY A 204 1.70 7.34 -6.73
CA GLY A 204 3.16 7.32 -6.73
C GLY A 204 3.77 8.47 -7.51
N LEU A 205 3.17 8.87 -8.66
CA LEU A 205 3.56 10.07 -9.42
C LEU A 205 3.32 11.34 -8.58
N LEU A 206 2.13 11.43 -7.95
CA LEU A 206 1.77 12.55 -7.08
C LEU A 206 2.77 12.70 -5.91
N SER A 207 3.01 11.62 -5.17
CA SER A 207 3.92 11.58 -4.01
C SER A 207 5.36 11.97 -4.39
N LYS A 208 5.84 11.50 -5.55
CA LYS A 208 7.18 11.84 -6.05
C LYS A 208 7.29 13.30 -6.47
N LEU A 209 6.29 13.82 -7.22
CA LEU A 209 6.33 15.23 -7.61
C LEU A 209 6.20 16.14 -6.40
N PHE A 210 5.31 15.82 -5.44
CA PHE A 210 5.22 16.60 -4.20
C PHE A 210 6.58 16.72 -3.51
N SER A 211 7.34 15.64 -3.42
CA SER A 211 8.70 15.64 -2.87
C SER A 211 9.71 16.42 -3.74
N GLY A 212 9.39 16.67 -5.00
CA GLY A 212 10.17 17.45 -5.96
C GLY A 212 9.72 18.91 -6.10
N LEU A 213 8.71 19.37 -5.36
CA LEU A 213 8.31 20.76 -5.31
C LEU A 213 9.35 21.60 -4.57
N GLN A 214 9.45 22.90 -4.89
CA GLN A 214 10.25 23.84 -4.12
C GLN A 214 9.80 23.84 -2.66
N PHE A 215 10.73 23.99 -1.72
CA PHE A 215 10.47 23.95 -0.28
C PHE A 215 9.29 24.86 0.16
N LYS A 216 9.24 26.10 -0.37
CA LYS A 216 8.14 27.03 -0.08
C LYS A 216 6.76 26.49 -0.50
N ASP A 217 6.71 25.75 -1.62
CA ASP A 217 5.47 25.19 -2.15
C ASP A 217 5.03 23.98 -1.35
N GLN A 218 5.96 23.08 -1.00
CA GLN A 218 5.69 21.97 -0.10
C GLN A 218 5.15 22.46 1.24
N ARG A 219 5.80 23.47 1.83
CA ARG A 219 5.39 24.06 3.10
C ARG A 219 3.98 24.67 3.00
N LYS A 220 3.69 25.43 1.95
CA LYS A 220 2.37 26.06 1.76
C LYS A 220 1.24 25.04 1.68
N ILE A 221 1.45 23.92 0.95
CA ILE A 221 0.45 22.85 0.88
C ILE A 221 0.36 22.14 2.23
N ALA A 222 1.46 21.82 2.90
CA ALA A 222 1.48 21.15 4.20
C ALA A 222 0.74 21.96 5.28
N GLN A 223 0.90 23.30 5.30
CA GLN A 223 0.22 24.20 6.22
C GLN A 223 -1.30 24.16 6.09
N ARG A 224 -1.85 23.90 4.89
CA ARG A 224 -3.30 23.69 4.72
C ARG A 224 -3.82 22.51 5.52
N TYR A 225 -2.99 21.48 5.69
CA TYR A 225 -3.30 20.29 6.48
C TYR A 225 -2.84 20.38 7.93
N GLY A 226 -2.54 21.59 8.42
CA GLY A 226 -2.09 21.82 9.79
C GLY A 226 -0.68 21.32 10.07
N LEU A 227 0.14 21.01 9.07
CA LEU A 227 1.50 20.53 9.24
C LEU A 227 2.51 21.69 9.18
N PRO A 228 3.55 21.70 10.04
CA PRO A 228 4.45 22.85 10.13
C PRO A 228 5.39 22.96 8.91
N ASP A 229 5.66 21.83 8.24
CA ASP A 229 6.65 21.76 7.15
C ASP A 229 6.30 20.68 6.13
N GLY A 230 6.70 20.91 4.86
CA GLY A 230 6.43 20.00 3.75
C GLY A 230 7.07 18.62 3.89
N GLN A 231 8.17 18.46 4.63
CA GLN A 231 8.82 17.17 4.84
C GLN A 231 7.90 16.15 5.55
N TYR A 232 7.00 16.62 6.42
CA TYR A 232 6.02 15.74 7.07
C TYR A 232 5.04 15.21 6.04
N LEU A 233 4.39 16.08 5.28
CA LEU A 233 3.44 15.66 4.24
C LEU A 233 4.12 14.77 3.19
N ALA A 234 5.34 15.11 2.75
CA ALA A 234 6.10 14.28 1.82
C ALA A 234 6.34 12.86 2.36
N SER A 235 6.70 12.71 3.64
CA SER A 235 6.87 11.41 4.28
C SER A 235 5.55 10.65 4.42
N TRP A 236 4.46 11.36 4.72
CA TRP A 236 3.12 10.79 4.84
C TRP A 236 2.62 10.26 3.51
N LEU A 237 2.76 11.04 2.43
CA LEU A 237 2.37 10.59 1.09
C LEU A 237 3.12 9.32 0.64
N ARG A 238 4.38 9.13 1.05
CA ARG A 238 5.10 7.86 0.77
C ARG A 238 4.50 6.69 1.54
N ALA A 239 4.22 6.85 2.84
CA ALA A 239 3.60 5.81 3.66
C ALA A 239 2.18 5.46 3.17
N LEU A 240 1.41 6.49 2.78
CA LEU A 240 0.07 6.34 2.19
C LEU A 240 0.15 5.59 0.84
N ASN A 241 1.09 5.96 -0.04
CA ASN A 241 1.28 5.28 -1.33
C ASN A 241 1.64 3.79 -1.15
N PHE A 242 2.52 3.48 -0.20
CA PHE A 242 2.82 2.08 0.14
C PHE A 242 1.55 1.34 0.57
N SER A 243 0.78 1.91 1.51
CA SER A 243 -0.43 1.28 2.05
C SER A 243 -1.52 1.14 0.99
N ARG A 244 -1.66 2.14 0.11
CA ARG A 244 -2.56 2.11 -1.06
C ARG A 244 -2.23 0.95 -1.98
N ASN A 245 -0.95 0.76 -2.31
CA ASN A 245 -0.54 -0.31 -3.20
C ASN A 245 -0.78 -1.69 -2.56
N VAL A 246 -0.49 -1.85 -1.26
CA VAL A 246 -0.81 -3.08 -0.53
C VAL A 246 -2.31 -3.38 -0.58
N ALA A 247 -3.16 -2.37 -0.34
CA ALA A 247 -4.61 -2.51 -0.34
C ALA A 247 -5.16 -2.81 -1.75
N ALA A 248 -4.74 -2.05 -2.76
CA ALA A 248 -5.18 -2.19 -4.15
C ALA A 248 -4.77 -3.53 -4.79
N HIS A 249 -3.62 -4.09 -4.40
CA HIS A 249 -3.18 -5.42 -4.83
C HIS A 249 -3.72 -6.55 -3.96
N HIS A 250 -4.69 -6.26 -3.09
CA HIS A 250 -5.36 -7.25 -2.22
C HIS A 250 -4.40 -8.03 -1.31
N SER A 251 -3.23 -7.47 -1.02
CA SER A 251 -2.25 -8.06 -0.12
C SER A 251 -2.67 -7.88 1.33
N ARG A 252 -2.21 -8.78 2.23
CA ARG A 252 -2.45 -8.66 3.66
C ARG A 252 -1.92 -7.33 4.19
N LEU A 253 -2.74 -6.58 4.91
CA LEU A 253 -2.45 -5.24 5.40
C LEU A 253 -2.33 -5.18 6.94
N TRP A 254 -3.23 -5.84 7.68
CA TRP A 254 -3.46 -5.65 9.11
C TRP A 254 -2.18 -5.66 9.99
N ASN A 255 -1.28 -6.60 9.81
CA ASN A 255 -0.02 -6.68 10.58
C ASN A 255 1.23 -6.51 9.72
N ARG A 256 1.08 -5.92 8.53
CA ARG A 256 2.22 -5.69 7.64
C ARG A 256 3.14 -4.60 8.18
N ASN A 257 4.44 -4.81 8.03
CA ASN A 257 5.41 -3.76 8.30
C ASN A 257 5.37 -2.69 7.20
N VAL A 258 5.31 -1.42 7.59
CA VAL A 258 5.35 -0.25 6.70
C VAL A 258 6.80 0.22 6.63
N PRO A 259 7.52 0.01 5.52
CA PRO A 259 8.93 0.38 5.39
C PRO A 259 9.12 1.89 5.32
N GLU A 260 8.16 2.60 4.73
CA GLU A 260 8.15 4.06 4.61
C GLU A 260 7.65 4.68 5.93
N VAL A 261 8.55 4.75 6.92
CA VAL A 261 8.21 5.27 8.25
C VAL A 261 7.92 6.77 8.16
N PRO A 262 6.69 7.23 8.50
CA PRO A 262 6.35 8.63 8.41
C PRO A 262 7.02 9.45 9.53
N LYS A 263 7.40 10.68 9.22
CA LYS A 263 7.85 11.66 10.20
C LYS A 263 6.64 12.23 10.93
N ILE A 264 6.73 12.35 12.25
CA ILE A 264 5.66 12.97 13.06
C ILE A 264 6.14 14.32 13.57
N PRO A 265 5.31 15.40 13.45
CA PRO A 265 5.63 16.70 14.01
C PRO A 265 5.85 16.63 15.52
N PRO A 266 6.65 17.56 16.10
CA PRO A 266 6.89 17.60 17.54
C PRO A 266 5.60 17.68 18.36
N LYS A 267 5.59 17.06 19.55
CA LYS A 267 4.46 17.06 20.49
C LYS A 267 3.96 18.49 20.81
N SER A 268 4.89 19.43 20.97
CA SER A 268 4.58 20.83 21.28
C SER A 268 3.73 21.53 20.23
N THR A 269 3.84 21.11 18.96
CA THR A 269 3.08 21.73 17.86
C THR A 269 1.88 20.88 17.40
N HIS A 270 1.90 19.55 17.69
CA HIS A 270 0.85 18.62 17.25
C HIS A 270 0.50 17.62 18.36
N PRO A 271 -0.15 18.08 19.44
CA PRO A 271 -0.46 17.25 20.60
C PRO A 271 -1.36 16.05 20.24
N VAL A 272 -2.23 16.17 19.26
CA VAL A 272 -3.13 15.07 18.82
C VAL A 272 -2.39 13.83 18.30
N LEU A 273 -1.14 13.99 17.86
CA LEU A 273 -0.30 12.88 17.35
C LEU A 273 0.74 12.42 18.37
N HIS A 274 0.77 13.00 19.59
CA HIS A 274 1.86 12.74 20.55
C HIS A 274 1.96 11.26 20.97
N HIS A 275 0.85 10.53 21.03
CA HIS A 275 0.81 9.11 21.38
C HIS A 275 1.62 8.21 20.41
N LEU A 276 1.94 8.73 19.21
CA LEU A 276 2.82 8.05 18.26
C LEU A 276 4.30 8.21 18.61
N HIS A 277 4.68 9.26 19.37
CA HIS A 277 6.04 9.44 19.87
C HIS A 277 6.37 8.49 21.02
N GLU A 278 5.38 8.09 21.82
CA GLU A 278 5.55 7.18 22.95
C GLU A 278 6.02 5.78 22.52
N ASN A 279 5.58 5.35 21.33
CA ASN A 279 5.99 4.08 20.76
C ASN A 279 6.21 4.21 19.23
N PRO A 280 7.44 4.55 18.80
CA PRO A 280 7.76 4.71 17.39
C PRO A 280 7.54 3.44 16.53
N GLN A 281 7.48 2.24 17.14
CA GLN A 281 7.19 1.01 16.40
C GLN A 281 5.76 1.01 15.82
N ARG A 282 4.83 1.78 16.40
CA ARG A 282 3.48 1.96 15.86
C ARG A 282 3.49 2.60 14.48
N LEU A 283 4.47 3.47 14.19
CA LEU A 283 4.65 4.09 12.87
C LEU A 283 5.05 3.10 11.77
N ARG A 284 5.55 1.93 12.16
CA ARG A 284 5.87 0.83 11.25
C ARG A 284 4.69 -0.11 11.02
N ARG A 285 3.51 0.19 11.56
CA ARG A 285 2.29 -0.60 11.47
C ARG A 285 1.16 0.22 10.87
N ILE A 286 0.10 -0.48 10.47
CA ILE A 286 -1.04 0.18 9.82
C ILE A 286 -1.69 1.23 10.72
N TYR A 287 -1.71 1.05 12.04
CA TYR A 287 -2.26 2.03 12.98
C TYR A 287 -1.63 3.43 12.80
N GLY A 288 -0.30 3.50 12.67
CA GLY A 288 0.38 4.77 12.40
C GLY A 288 -0.15 5.45 11.14
N VAL A 289 -0.34 4.68 10.06
CA VAL A 289 -0.88 5.18 8.77
C VAL A 289 -2.34 5.65 8.93
N LEU A 290 -3.16 4.90 9.68
CA LEU A 290 -4.55 5.30 9.97
C LEU A 290 -4.62 6.62 10.74
N CYS A 291 -3.68 6.87 11.65
CA CYS A 291 -3.56 8.17 12.34
C CYS A 291 -3.28 9.32 11.36
N LEU A 292 -2.41 9.10 10.36
CA LEU A 292 -2.13 10.10 9.33
C LEU A 292 -3.38 10.39 8.48
N MET A 293 -4.10 9.34 8.09
CA MET A 293 -5.36 9.46 7.34
C MET A 293 -6.38 10.28 8.13
N ARG A 294 -6.61 9.95 9.41
CA ARG A 294 -7.54 10.69 10.27
C ARG A 294 -7.14 12.15 10.36
N HIS A 295 -5.85 12.45 10.59
CA HIS A 295 -5.37 13.83 10.67
C HIS A 295 -5.68 14.60 9.37
N LEU A 296 -5.41 14.03 8.20
CA LEU A 296 -5.67 14.70 6.92
C LEU A 296 -7.18 14.84 6.65
N LEU A 297 -7.97 13.81 6.95
CA LEU A 297 -9.42 13.81 6.73
C LEU A 297 -10.15 14.86 7.60
N ARG A 298 -9.63 15.20 8.78
CA ARG A 298 -10.19 16.30 9.59
C ARG A 298 -10.23 17.64 8.85
N THR A 299 -9.33 17.84 7.90
CA THR A 299 -9.29 19.05 7.06
C THR A 299 -9.98 18.85 5.72
N ILE A 300 -9.81 17.66 5.10
CA ILE A 300 -10.27 17.39 3.74
C ILE A 300 -11.78 17.13 3.70
N ALA A 301 -12.28 16.38 4.67
CA ALA A 301 -13.67 15.95 4.75
C ALA A 301 -14.10 15.87 6.22
N PRO A 302 -14.26 17.03 6.91
CA PRO A 302 -14.53 17.07 8.35
C PRO A 302 -15.81 16.32 8.74
N GLU A 303 -16.81 16.32 7.86
CA GLU A 303 -18.12 15.67 8.09
C GLU A 303 -18.12 14.17 7.78
N CYS A 304 -16.98 13.57 7.35
CA CYS A 304 -16.98 12.15 7.03
C CYS A 304 -16.94 11.30 8.30
N ASP A 305 -17.71 10.21 8.26
CA ASP A 305 -17.82 9.20 9.32
C ASP A 305 -16.69 8.16 9.32
N TRP A 306 -15.63 8.39 8.56
CA TRP A 306 -14.56 7.42 8.33
C TRP A 306 -13.97 6.85 9.64
N HIS A 307 -13.78 7.70 10.63
CA HIS A 307 -13.21 7.32 11.92
C HIS A 307 -14.18 6.46 12.74
N GLU A 308 -15.49 6.71 12.66
CA GLU A 308 -16.50 5.89 13.31
C GLU A 308 -16.59 4.50 12.64
N ARG A 309 -16.49 4.45 11.32
CA ARG A 309 -16.41 3.19 10.57
C ARG A 309 -15.16 2.39 10.95
N LEU A 310 -14.02 3.05 11.22
CA LEU A 310 -12.83 2.38 11.72
C LEU A 310 -13.04 1.82 13.13
N LYS A 311 -13.68 2.55 14.04
CA LYS A 311 -14.04 2.06 15.38
C LYS A 311 -14.96 0.85 15.29
N MET A 312 -16.02 0.92 14.50
CA MET A 312 -16.92 -0.22 14.28
C MET A 312 -16.18 -1.45 13.72
N LEU A 313 -15.32 -1.21 12.72
CA LEU A 313 -14.53 -2.28 12.13
C LEU A 313 -13.58 -2.92 13.16
N SER A 314 -12.93 -2.12 14.00
CA SER A 314 -12.01 -2.64 15.02
C SER A 314 -12.69 -3.58 16.00
N GLY A 315 -13.97 -3.35 16.31
CA GLY A 315 -14.81 -4.24 17.14
C GLY A 315 -15.08 -5.60 16.51
N THR A 316 -14.90 -5.76 15.19
CA THR A 316 -15.07 -7.06 14.50
C THR A 316 -13.77 -7.89 14.45
N PHE A 317 -12.66 -7.36 14.98
CA PHE A 317 -11.39 -8.08 15.00
C PHE A 317 -11.50 -9.36 15.84
N PRO A 318 -11.06 -10.54 15.37
CA PRO A 318 -11.16 -11.80 16.08
C PRO A 318 -10.11 -11.90 17.21
N SER A 319 -10.22 -11.03 18.21
CA SER A 319 -9.30 -10.99 19.35
C SER A 319 -9.39 -12.27 20.17
N ASN A 320 -8.22 -12.87 20.46
CA ASN A 320 -8.04 -13.98 21.37
C ASN A 320 -6.60 -13.94 21.94
N GLU A 321 -6.19 -14.96 22.65
CA GLU A 321 -4.81 -15.03 23.20
C GLU A 321 -3.70 -14.98 22.12
N LEU A 322 -4.00 -15.44 20.90
CA LEU A 322 -3.05 -15.50 19.78
C LEU A 322 -3.14 -14.29 18.83
N LEU A 323 -4.27 -13.61 18.80
CA LEU A 323 -4.56 -12.50 17.86
C LEU A 323 -4.99 -11.26 18.62
N THR A 324 -4.24 -10.18 18.48
CA THR A 324 -4.57 -8.88 19.07
C THR A 324 -4.41 -7.74 18.06
N LEU A 325 -5.20 -6.69 18.19
CA LEU A 325 -5.02 -5.44 17.42
C LEU A 325 -3.65 -4.80 17.68
N GLY A 326 -2.99 -5.11 18.79
CA GLY A 326 -1.61 -4.69 19.06
C GLY A 326 -0.62 -5.12 17.97
N ALA A 327 -0.84 -6.26 17.30
CA ALA A 327 -0.03 -6.70 16.16
C ALA A 327 -0.17 -5.76 14.93
N ALA A 328 -1.28 -5.04 14.82
CA ALA A 328 -1.53 -3.98 13.83
C ALA A 328 -1.02 -2.60 14.29
N GLY A 329 -0.48 -2.50 15.52
CA GLY A 329 0.06 -1.29 16.14
C GLY A 329 -0.92 -0.50 16.99
N PHE A 330 -2.16 -0.96 17.15
CA PHE A 330 -3.14 -0.27 17.99
C PHE A 330 -2.74 -0.34 19.46
N PRO A 331 -2.70 0.80 20.18
CA PRO A 331 -2.59 0.78 21.64
C PRO A 331 -3.89 0.27 22.28
N LEU A 332 -3.80 -0.15 23.53
CA LEU A 332 -4.99 -0.31 24.35
C LEU A 332 -5.70 1.04 24.43
N ASP A 333 -7.03 1.03 24.44
CA ASP A 333 -7.85 2.26 24.53
C ASP A 333 -7.54 3.33 23.46
N TRP A 334 -7.06 2.94 22.29
CA TRP A 334 -6.69 3.85 21.21
C TRP A 334 -7.81 4.84 20.83
N GLU A 335 -9.05 4.43 20.98
CA GLU A 335 -10.24 5.22 20.68
C GLU A 335 -10.39 6.46 21.58
N LYS A 336 -9.78 6.43 22.79
CA LYS A 336 -9.78 7.53 23.75
C LYS A 336 -8.74 8.61 23.43
N ALA A 337 -7.82 8.35 22.50
CA ALA A 337 -6.83 9.36 22.10
C ALA A 337 -7.50 10.52 21.38
N GLN A 338 -7.06 11.74 21.65
CA GLN A 338 -7.62 13.01 21.13
C GLN A 338 -7.79 13.04 19.61
N LEU A 339 -7.01 12.25 18.87
CA LEU A 339 -7.13 12.14 17.42
C LEU A 339 -8.46 11.50 16.99
N TRP A 340 -9.00 10.61 17.82
CA TRP A 340 -10.17 9.78 17.52
C TRP A 340 -11.47 10.25 18.19
N THR A 341 -11.37 11.19 19.09
CA THR A 341 -12.49 11.92 19.66
C THR A 341 -12.75 13.20 18.83
#